data_4a3f85876c13abe25da1c16fd04599e3
#
_entry.id   4a3f85876c13abe25da1c16fd04599e3
#
_cell.length_a   1.000
_cell.length_b   1.000
_cell.length_c   1.000
_cell.angle_alpha   90.00
_cell.angle_beta   90.00
_cell.angle_gamma   90.00
#
_symmetry.space_group_name_H-M   'P 1'
#
loop_
_entity.id
_entity.type
_entity.pdbx_description
1 polymer ?
#
loop_
_entity_poly.entity_id
_entity_poly.type
_entity_poly.pdbx_seq_one_letter_code
_entity_poly.pdbx_strand_id
1 'polypeptide(L)'
;MKKYYIILSLLLLLFSCKKTVDYSIFGGYEGLNDRTRYLFEVLSESKDEKTIFSIRNEIAKELSILNQHKRLIVFLTSIVESSDRYTNYFLLMLANEYMEKGMPEIASYYFERIVESNEDLIIKDKSLRLLSLNTLIKNTEKSEKLIHYYSLLIRDFAQEINMPYSLFMLARAYERIGEWNMAIQTYSKFLNLKEFDIVIPGIPDSYSYAKKIVDYSSSSKDWTSESLEELVGILTSAIRVHNYNLLEKYRSKVNFFAMSWKQEMSEAKTDYTIYNLMYAGNIQIAKSVDASSTPYEAYLRTSGWTHYSKTWYFYLRKINFPADPSIHGRWEWAGIYYGEKL
;
A
#
# COMPACT_ATOMS: atom_id res chain seq x y z
N MET A 1 33.73 76.97 -16.31
CA MET A 1 33.20 76.31 -15.12
C MET A 1 31.97 75.40 -15.36
N LYS A 2 31.01 75.74 -16.20
CA LYS A 2 29.83 74.87 -16.44
C LYS A 2 30.10 73.48 -17.07
N LYS A 3 31.16 73.26 -17.84
CA LYS A 3 31.51 72.00 -18.46
C LYS A 3 32.05 70.95 -17.44
N TYR A 4 32.66 71.35 -16.36
CA TYR A 4 33.20 70.44 -15.32
C TYR A 4 32.09 69.88 -14.42
N TYR A 5 31.01 70.61 -14.20
CA TYR A 5 29.85 70.15 -13.43
C TYR A 5 29.03 69.05 -14.17
N ILE A 6 28.99 69.11 -15.48
CA ILE A 6 28.32 68.09 -16.31
C ILE A 6 29.12 66.80 -16.31
N ILE A 7 30.43 66.87 -16.39
CA ILE A 7 31.29 65.68 -16.34
C ILE A 7 31.26 65.04 -14.95
N LEU A 8 31.23 65.82 -13.88
CA LEU A 8 31.16 65.33 -12.50
C LEU A 8 29.77 64.72 -12.21
N SER A 9 28.71 65.27 -12.74
CA SER A 9 27.34 64.67 -12.62
C SER A 9 27.18 63.38 -13.43
N LEU A 10 27.84 63.28 -14.59
CA LEU A 10 27.87 62.06 -15.40
C LEU A 10 28.72 60.94 -14.75
N LEU A 11 29.82 61.30 -14.03
CA LEU A 11 30.63 60.36 -13.29
C LEU A 11 29.91 59.85 -12.04
N LEU A 12 29.03 60.64 -11.43
CA LEU A 12 28.17 60.19 -10.30
C LEU A 12 27.04 59.29 -10.73
N LEU A 13 26.59 59.33 -11.99
CA LEU A 13 25.62 58.41 -12.55
C LEU A 13 26.18 57.05 -12.98
N LEU A 14 27.54 56.92 -13.02
CA LEU A 14 28.26 55.66 -13.26
C LEU A 14 28.50 54.86 -12.00
N PHE A 15 28.24 55.40 -10.80
CA PHE A 15 28.12 54.59 -9.59
C PHE A 15 26.79 53.83 -9.64
N SER A 16 26.76 52.96 -10.56
CA SER A 16 25.98 51.78 -10.73
C SER A 16 25.19 51.37 -9.47
N CYS A 17 23.93 51.23 -9.60
CA CYS A 17 23.11 50.34 -8.77
C CYS A 17 23.76 48.99 -8.64
N LYS A 18 24.69 48.81 -7.67
CA LYS A 18 24.93 47.48 -7.11
C LYS A 18 23.55 47.03 -6.61
N LYS A 19 22.99 46.02 -7.21
CA LYS A 19 21.83 45.31 -6.64
C LYS A 19 22.24 44.90 -5.24
N THR A 20 21.81 45.68 -4.24
CA THR A 20 22.00 45.28 -2.83
C THR A 20 21.15 44.02 -2.62
N VAL A 21 21.83 42.96 -2.20
CA VAL A 21 21.12 41.72 -1.81
C VAL A 21 20.20 42.08 -0.64
N ASP A 22 18.91 41.87 -0.79
CA ASP A 22 17.97 42.06 0.30
C ASP A 22 18.06 40.87 1.28
N TYR A 23 18.84 41.04 2.33
CA TYR A 23 18.97 40.01 3.37
C TYR A 23 17.81 39.97 4.35
N SER A 24 16.84 40.87 4.26
CA SER A 24 15.67 40.87 5.16
C SER A 24 14.83 39.63 5.04
N ILE A 25 14.70 39.08 3.82
CA ILE A 25 14.02 37.83 3.49
C ILE A 25 14.67 36.66 4.24
N PHE A 26 15.98 36.70 4.51
CA PHE A 26 16.72 35.62 5.16
C PHE A 26 16.92 35.83 6.68
N GLY A 27 16.18 36.75 7.29
CA GLY A 27 16.31 37.06 8.72
C GLY A 27 17.50 38.01 9.05
N GLY A 28 17.94 38.79 8.06
CA GLY A 28 18.98 39.80 8.22
C GLY A 28 20.39 39.32 7.96
N TYR A 29 21.28 40.29 7.84
CA TYR A 29 22.70 40.08 7.58
C TYR A 29 23.46 39.51 8.80
N GLU A 30 22.98 39.79 10.02
CA GLU A 30 23.56 39.34 11.25
C GLU A 30 23.56 37.83 11.40
N GLY A 31 24.72 37.25 11.74
CA GLY A 31 24.87 35.78 11.93
C GLY A 31 25.12 34.95 10.65
N LEU A 32 25.28 35.59 9.48
CA LEU A 32 25.85 34.94 8.30
C LEU A 32 27.39 35.07 8.37
N ASN A 33 28.10 33.97 8.09
CA ASN A 33 29.56 34.01 7.94
C ASN A 33 29.94 34.69 6.61
N ASP A 34 31.23 35.09 6.49
CA ASP A 34 31.72 35.81 5.31
C ASP A 34 31.58 34.99 4.02
N ARG A 35 31.71 33.68 4.10
CA ARG A 35 31.53 32.77 2.95
C ARG A 35 30.06 32.80 2.44
N THR A 36 29.10 32.68 3.34
CA THR A 36 27.68 32.73 2.97
C THR A 36 27.32 34.09 2.38
N ARG A 37 27.85 35.20 2.94
CA ARG A 37 27.64 36.54 2.38
C ARG A 37 28.18 36.66 0.97
N TYR A 38 29.42 36.21 0.75
CA TYR A 38 30.02 36.18 -0.57
C TYR A 38 29.22 35.39 -1.58
N LEU A 39 28.72 34.20 -1.18
CA LEU A 39 27.86 33.38 -2.06
C LEU A 39 26.57 34.11 -2.45
N PHE A 40 25.92 34.85 -1.56
CA PHE A 40 24.75 35.68 -1.90
C PHE A 40 25.07 36.80 -2.87
N GLU A 41 26.24 37.46 -2.72
CA GLU A 41 26.71 38.48 -3.67
C GLU A 41 26.90 37.88 -5.06
N VAL A 42 27.61 36.76 -5.17
CA VAL A 42 27.82 36.06 -6.45
C VAL A 42 26.50 35.59 -7.04
N LEU A 43 25.53 35.11 -6.22
CA LEU A 43 24.22 34.71 -6.67
C LEU A 43 23.47 35.87 -7.32
N SER A 44 23.54 37.08 -6.74
CA SER A 44 22.86 38.28 -7.26
C SER A 44 23.37 38.74 -8.61
N GLU A 45 24.64 38.43 -8.92
CA GLU A 45 25.29 38.81 -10.19
C GLU A 45 25.20 37.72 -11.26
N SER A 46 24.83 36.48 -10.86
CA SER A 46 24.81 35.31 -11.75
C SER A 46 23.55 35.31 -12.63
N LYS A 47 23.74 34.92 -13.90
CA LYS A 47 22.67 34.84 -14.91
C LYS A 47 22.51 33.45 -15.49
N ASP A 48 23.54 32.63 -15.42
CA ASP A 48 23.51 31.26 -15.95
C ASP A 48 22.81 30.32 -14.96
N GLU A 49 21.83 29.56 -15.44
CA GLU A 49 20.98 28.70 -14.65
C GLU A 49 21.76 27.61 -13.86
N LYS A 50 22.78 27.02 -14.49
CA LYS A 50 23.62 26.01 -13.82
C LYS A 50 24.48 26.62 -12.73
N THR A 51 25.02 27.80 -12.98
CA THR A 51 25.79 28.57 -11.99
C THR A 51 24.89 28.97 -10.83
N ILE A 52 23.68 29.47 -11.08
CA ILE A 52 22.70 29.82 -10.07
C ILE A 52 22.34 28.57 -9.22
N PHE A 53 22.08 27.43 -9.86
CA PHE A 53 21.84 26.16 -9.14
C PHE A 53 23.00 25.79 -8.23
N SER A 54 24.24 25.82 -8.75
CA SER A 54 25.42 25.47 -7.97
C SER A 54 25.59 26.37 -6.74
N ILE A 55 25.41 27.69 -6.92
CA ILE A 55 25.54 28.65 -5.83
C ILE A 55 24.43 28.45 -4.80
N ARG A 56 23.18 28.30 -5.23
CA ARG A 56 22.03 28.00 -4.35
C ARG A 56 22.28 26.76 -3.51
N ASN A 57 22.82 25.70 -4.14
CA ASN A 57 23.16 24.46 -3.46
C ASN A 57 24.26 24.64 -2.41
N GLU A 58 25.31 25.43 -2.73
CA GLU A 58 26.35 25.74 -1.76
C GLU A 58 25.84 26.60 -0.59
N ILE A 59 24.99 27.60 -0.82
CA ILE A 59 24.32 28.37 0.25
C ILE A 59 23.50 27.42 1.14
N ALA A 60 22.70 26.55 0.57
CA ALA A 60 21.88 25.61 1.34
C ALA A 60 22.75 24.69 2.20
N LYS A 61 23.85 24.15 1.66
CA LYS A 61 24.81 23.33 2.40
C LYS A 61 25.48 24.10 3.56
N GLU A 62 25.92 25.33 3.32
CA GLU A 62 26.53 26.16 4.36
C GLU A 62 25.55 26.43 5.50
N LEU A 63 24.29 26.78 5.19
CA LEU A 63 23.25 27.00 6.20
C LEU A 63 22.94 25.73 7.00
N SER A 64 22.97 24.57 6.35
CA SER A 64 22.81 23.27 7.01
C SER A 64 23.98 22.96 7.94
N ILE A 65 25.22 23.07 7.47
CA ILE A 65 26.44 22.84 8.27
C ILE A 65 26.49 23.76 9.51
N LEU A 66 26.04 24.99 9.37
CA LEU A 66 25.96 25.95 10.46
C LEU A 66 24.73 25.74 11.39
N ASN A 67 23.94 24.70 11.17
CA ASN A 67 22.68 24.41 11.89
C ASN A 67 21.69 25.59 11.88
N GLN A 68 21.71 26.40 10.82
CA GLN A 68 20.83 27.57 10.65
C GLN A 68 19.50 27.15 9.98
N HIS A 69 18.84 26.14 10.51
CA HIS A 69 17.64 25.53 9.95
C HIS A 69 16.53 26.51 9.59
N LYS A 70 16.25 27.51 10.42
CA LYS A 70 15.23 28.53 10.13
C LYS A 70 15.56 29.31 8.86
N ARG A 71 16.81 29.72 8.69
CA ARG A 71 17.26 30.44 7.49
C ARG A 71 17.28 29.54 6.27
N LEU A 72 17.69 28.29 6.44
CA LEU A 72 17.65 27.30 5.36
C LEU A 72 16.22 27.11 4.82
N ILE A 73 15.23 26.96 5.71
CA ILE A 73 13.81 26.84 5.31
C ILE A 73 13.38 28.10 4.54
N VAL A 74 13.63 29.30 5.06
CA VAL A 74 13.24 30.55 4.39
C VAL A 74 13.91 30.68 3.02
N PHE A 75 15.21 30.36 2.94
CA PHE A 75 15.97 30.38 1.69
C PHE A 75 15.40 29.38 0.67
N LEU A 76 15.20 28.11 1.08
CA LEU A 76 14.65 27.09 0.19
C LEU A 76 13.21 27.44 -0.26
N THR A 77 12.39 27.98 0.65
CA THR A 77 11.03 28.44 0.31
C THR A 77 11.07 29.51 -0.76
N SER A 78 11.95 30.51 -0.66
CA SER A 78 12.08 31.55 -1.68
C SER A 78 12.50 31.03 -3.05
N ILE A 79 13.29 29.94 -3.10
CA ILE A 79 13.70 29.30 -4.35
C ILE A 79 12.53 28.57 -4.99
N VAL A 80 11.79 27.76 -4.20
CA VAL A 80 10.72 26.89 -4.75
C VAL A 80 9.44 27.64 -5.13
N GLU A 81 9.34 28.92 -4.81
CA GLU A 81 8.32 29.84 -5.33
C GLU A 81 8.62 30.25 -6.77
N SER A 82 9.90 30.31 -7.17
CA SER A 82 10.31 30.51 -8.55
C SER A 82 10.41 29.16 -9.26
N SER A 83 9.55 28.93 -10.26
CA SER A 83 9.59 27.67 -11.04
C SER A 83 10.77 27.69 -12.01
N ASP A 84 11.79 26.86 -11.75
CA ASP A 84 12.89 26.60 -12.67
C ASP A 84 13.15 25.08 -12.77
N ARG A 85 14.06 24.69 -13.67
CA ARG A 85 14.40 23.26 -13.94
C ARG A 85 14.86 22.50 -12.69
N TYR A 86 15.43 23.15 -11.71
CA TYR A 86 15.99 22.54 -10.51
C TYR A 86 15.08 22.68 -9.28
N THR A 87 13.88 23.23 -9.44
CA THR A 87 12.93 23.44 -8.36
C THR A 87 12.66 22.15 -7.57
N ASN A 88 12.51 20.99 -8.24
CA ASN A 88 12.26 19.70 -7.58
C ASN A 88 13.43 19.28 -6.66
N TYR A 89 14.66 19.67 -6.97
CA TYR A 89 15.80 19.41 -6.08
C TYR A 89 15.68 20.18 -4.76
N PHE A 90 15.31 21.45 -4.84
CA PHE A 90 15.16 22.30 -3.64
C PHE A 90 13.89 21.97 -2.87
N LEU A 91 12.82 21.53 -3.53
CA LEU A 91 11.64 20.94 -2.88
C LEU A 91 12.00 19.70 -2.07
N LEU A 92 12.87 18.82 -2.61
CA LEU A 92 13.34 17.64 -1.89
C LEU A 92 14.15 18.04 -0.64
N MET A 93 15.05 19.03 -0.76
CA MET A 93 15.82 19.53 0.39
C MET A 93 14.90 20.11 1.45
N LEU A 94 13.90 20.90 1.05
CA LEU A 94 12.94 21.52 1.96
C LEU A 94 12.04 20.47 2.65
N ALA A 95 11.60 19.47 1.92
CA ALA A 95 10.85 18.35 2.48
C ALA A 95 11.67 17.56 3.52
N ASN A 96 12.93 17.26 3.22
CA ASN A 96 13.82 16.58 4.16
C ASN A 96 14.08 17.41 5.42
N GLU A 97 14.25 18.73 5.28
CA GLU A 97 14.42 19.62 6.42
C GLU A 97 13.21 19.59 7.37
N TYR A 98 11.99 19.51 6.82
CA TYR A 98 10.76 19.33 7.63
C TYR A 98 10.65 17.92 8.22
N MET A 99 11.12 16.88 7.52
CA MET A 99 11.18 15.52 8.09
C MET A 99 12.12 15.46 9.30
N GLU A 100 13.31 16.07 9.21
CA GLU A 100 14.28 16.13 10.31
C GLU A 100 13.75 16.90 11.53
N LYS A 101 12.85 17.85 11.31
CA LYS A 101 12.14 18.59 12.38
C LYS A 101 10.94 17.84 12.97
N GLY A 102 10.64 16.65 12.50
CA GLY A 102 9.48 15.90 12.97
C GLY A 102 8.15 16.50 12.51
N MET A 103 8.11 17.13 11.34
CA MET A 103 6.92 17.75 10.73
C MET A 103 6.55 17.04 9.42
N PRO A 104 6.17 15.74 9.46
CA PRO A 104 5.96 14.93 8.27
C PRO A 104 4.78 15.41 7.40
N GLU A 105 3.77 16.06 7.99
CA GLU A 105 2.63 16.60 7.24
C GLU A 105 3.06 17.75 6.31
N ILE A 106 3.96 18.63 6.80
CA ILE A 106 4.50 19.73 5.99
C ILE A 106 5.47 19.16 4.94
N ALA A 107 6.31 18.21 5.33
CA ALA A 107 7.21 17.54 4.38
C ALA A 107 6.42 16.87 3.24
N SER A 108 5.30 16.21 3.56
CA SER A 108 4.43 15.56 2.57
C SER A 108 3.91 16.55 1.52
N TYR A 109 3.55 17.76 1.92
CA TYR A 109 3.14 18.80 0.97
C TYR A 109 4.21 19.09 -0.09
N TYR A 110 5.48 19.16 0.31
CA TYR A 110 6.59 19.41 -0.63
C TYR A 110 6.93 18.17 -1.48
N PHE A 111 6.85 16.97 -0.92
CA PHE A 111 6.98 15.72 -1.69
C PHE A 111 5.85 15.59 -2.73
N GLU A 112 4.61 15.93 -2.39
CA GLU A 112 3.47 15.93 -3.32
C GLU A 112 3.74 16.88 -4.50
N ARG A 113 4.27 18.08 -4.26
CA ARG A 113 4.66 19.01 -5.35
C ARG A 113 5.69 18.42 -6.31
N ILE A 114 6.65 17.61 -5.82
CA ILE A 114 7.60 16.89 -6.69
C ILE A 114 6.87 15.83 -7.52
N VAL A 115 5.96 15.09 -6.91
CA VAL A 115 5.20 14.03 -7.57
C VAL A 115 4.27 14.59 -8.66
N GLU A 116 3.68 15.75 -8.42
CA GLU A 116 2.77 16.45 -9.36
C GLU A 116 3.51 17.21 -10.47
N SER A 117 4.82 17.35 -10.36
CA SER A 117 5.63 18.01 -11.41
C SER A 117 5.55 17.26 -12.73
N ASN A 118 5.45 18.01 -13.83
CA ASN A 118 5.41 17.45 -15.20
C ASN A 118 6.74 16.80 -15.61
N GLU A 119 7.86 17.24 -15.02
CA GLU A 119 9.20 16.74 -15.34
C GLU A 119 9.82 16.04 -14.12
N ASP A 120 10.30 14.82 -14.33
CA ASP A 120 11.08 14.13 -13.32
C ASP A 120 12.55 14.56 -13.39
N LEU A 121 13.10 14.92 -12.26
CA LEU A 121 14.52 15.27 -12.15
C LEU A 121 15.31 14.03 -11.71
N ILE A 122 16.23 13.60 -12.57
CA ILE A 122 17.12 12.47 -12.30
C ILE A 122 18.44 12.99 -11.75
N ILE A 123 18.82 12.56 -10.54
CA ILE A 123 20.08 12.91 -9.89
C ILE A 123 20.81 11.64 -9.49
N LYS A 124 22.03 11.47 -10.01
CA LYS A 124 22.84 10.26 -9.78
C LYS A 124 22.03 8.98 -10.05
N ASP A 125 21.39 8.93 -11.20
CA ASP A 125 20.57 7.82 -11.69
C ASP A 125 19.34 7.50 -10.81
N LYS A 126 18.91 8.45 -9.99
CA LYS A 126 17.72 8.31 -9.13
C LYS A 126 16.66 9.34 -9.48
N SER A 127 15.45 8.85 -9.73
CA SER A 127 14.26 9.68 -9.92
C SER A 127 13.86 10.32 -8.59
N LEU A 128 13.73 11.65 -8.56
CA LEU A 128 13.23 12.36 -7.38
C LEU A 128 11.74 12.10 -7.17
N ARG A 129 10.99 11.88 -8.25
CA ARG A 129 9.58 11.55 -8.19
C ARG A 129 9.34 10.17 -7.57
N LEU A 130 10.12 9.15 -7.98
CA LEU A 130 10.07 7.82 -7.38
C LEU A 130 10.45 7.85 -5.89
N LEU A 131 11.51 8.58 -5.55
CA LEU A 131 11.93 8.75 -4.16
C LEU A 131 10.84 9.41 -3.31
N SER A 132 10.20 10.45 -3.84
CA SER A 132 9.12 11.18 -3.18
C SER A 132 7.88 10.29 -2.98
N LEU A 133 7.46 9.53 -4.01
CA LEU A 133 6.36 8.57 -3.90
C LEU A 133 6.62 7.52 -2.81
N ASN A 134 7.80 6.92 -2.79
CA ASN A 134 8.15 5.93 -1.77
C ASN A 134 8.13 6.53 -0.35
N THR A 135 8.58 7.78 -0.21
CA THR A 135 8.57 8.48 1.07
C THR A 135 7.14 8.80 1.52
N LEU A 136 6.28 9.26 0.61
CA LEU A 136 4.86 9.55 0.88
C LEU A 136 4.10 8.29 1.29
N ILE A 137 4.30 7.18 0.58
CA ILE A 137 3.69 5.88 0.90
C ILE A 137 4.09 5.42 2.30
N LYS A 138 5.37 5.55 2.65
CA LYS A 138 5.88 5.13 3.96
C LYS A 138 5.33 5.96 5.13
N ASN A 139 5.00 7.23 4.89
CA ASN A 139 4.64 8.19 5.93
C ASN A 139 3.14 8.52 5.97
N THR A 140 2.28 7.77 5.25
CA THR A 140 0.83 7.95 5.32
C THR A 140 0.11 6.65 5.62
N GLU A 141 -0.96 6.74 6.43
CA GLU A 141 -1.91 5.65 6.68
C GLU A 141 -3.26 5.91 5.98
N LYS A 142 -3.44 7.09 5.36
CA LYS A 142 -4.69 7.48 4.71
C LYS A 142 -4.87 6.69 3.41
N SER A 143 -5.90 5.87 3.37
CA SER A 143 -6.13 4.96 2.24
C SER A 143 -6.33 5.68 0.92
N GLU A 144 -7.00 6.84 0.89
CA GLU A 144 -7.20 7.65 -0.31
C GLU A 144 -5.86 8.14 -0.89
N LYS A 145 -4.93 8.57 -0.02
CA LYS A 145 -3.58 8.96 -0.44
C LYS A 145 -2.77 7.75 -0.93
N LEU A 146 -2.85 6.63 -0.24
CA LEU A 146 -2.20 5.39 -0.66
C LEU A 146 -2.70 4.92 -2.04
N ILE A 147 -4.00 5.01 -2.31
CA ILE A 147 -4.58 4.70 -3.62
C ILE A 147 -3.95 5.60 -4.69
N HIS A 148 -3.90 6.91 -4.45
CA HIS A 148 -3.31 7.85 -5.37
C HIS A 148 -1.82 7.54 -5.64
N TYR A 149 -1.02 7.37 -4.59
CA TYR A 149 0.43 7.16 -4.73
C TYR A 149 0.78 5.81 -5.36
N TYR A 150 0.12 4.71 -4.95
CA TYR A 150 0.33 3.41 -5.59
C TYR A 150 -0.13 3.39 -7.05
N SER A 151 -1.20 4.11 -7.39
CA SER A 151 -1.65 4.23 -8.79
C SER A 151 -0.61 4.94 -9.65
N LEU A 152 -0.01 6.04 -9.16
CA LEU A 152 1.08 6.73 -9.83
C LEU A 152 2.33 5.84 -9.95
N LEU A 153 2.68 5.16 -8.86
CA LEU A 153 3.84 4.28 -8.80
C LEU A 153 3.75 3.15 -9.84
N ILE A 154 2.59 2.48 -9.92
CA ILE A 154 2.32 1.39 -10.87
C ILE A 154 2.30 1.90 -12.32
N ARG A 155 1.73 3.09 -12.55
CA ARG A 155 1.62 3.67 -13.89
C ARG A 155 2.97 4.11 -14.45
N ASP A 156 3.77 4.82 -13.62
CA ASP A 156 4.94 5.56 -14.10
C ASP A 156 6.26 4.80 -13.89
N PHE A 157 6.30 3.84 -12.95
CA PHE A 157 7.53 3.16 -12.52
C PHE A 157 7.41 1.63 -12.53
N ALA A 158 6.59 1.07 -13.43
CA ALA A 158 6.29 -0.35 -13.47
C ALA A 158 7.52 -1.29 -13.50
N GLN A 159 8.63 -0.84 -14.12
CA GLN A 159 9.86 -1.62 -14.27
C GLN A 159 10.83 -1.47 -13.08
N GLU A 160 10.59 -0.50 -12.19
CA GLU A 160 11.50 -0.13 -11.12
C GLU A 160 10.97 -0.53 -9.72
N ILE A 161 9.77 -1.09 -9.67
CA ILE A 161 9.06 -1.39 -8.42
C ILE A 161 8.80 -2.88 -8.24
N ASN A 162 8.54 -3.27 -7.00
CA ASN A 162 7.93 -4.57 -6.72
C ASN A 162 6.44 -4.52 -7.09
N MET A 163 6.11 -4.92 -8.31
CA MET A 163 4.75 -4.88 -8.86
C MET A 163 3.75 -5.70 -8.03
N PRO A 164 4.06 -6.97 -7.64
CA PRO A 164 3.18 -7.75 -6.77
C PRO A 164 2.82 -7.03 -5.47
N TYR A 165 3.82 -6.51 -4.77
CA TYR A 165 3.62 -5.75 -3.54
C TYR A 165 2.74 -4.51 -3.76
N SER A 166 3.03 -3.73 -4.80
CA SER A 166 2.31 -2.49 -5.09
C SER A 166 0.85 -2.73 -5.44
N LEU A 167 0.55 -3.77 -6.25
CA LEU A 167 -0.82 -4.16 -6.58
C LEU A 167 -1.58 -4.66 -5.35
N PHE A 168 -0.95 -5.50 -4.53
CA PHE A 168 -1.59 -6.00 -3.32
C PHE A 168 -1.92 -4.87 -2.34
N MET A 169 -0.99 -3.94 -2.12
CA MET A 169 -1.21 -2.80 -1.22
C MET A 169 -2.24 -1.81 -1.76
N LEU A 170 -2.28 -1.59 -3.08
CA LEU A 170 -3.34 -0.81 -3.73
C LEU A 170 -4.72 -1.44 -3.51
N ALA A 171 -4.83 -2.75 -3.72
CA ALA A 171 -6.08 -3.46 -3.48
C ALA A 171 -6.54 -3.37 -2.02
N ARG A 172 -5.59 -3.51 -1.07
CA ARG A 172 -5.86 -3.32 0.37
C ARG A 172 -6.32 -1.90 0.71
N ALA A 173 -5.78 -0.90 0.03
CA ALA A 173 -6.20 0.49 0.24
C ALA A 173 -7.64 0.72 -0.25
N TYR A 174 -8.01 0.18 -1.42
CA TYR A 174 -9.40 0.19 -1.91
C TYR A 174 -10.35 -0.54 -0.96
N GLU A 175 -9.96 -1.71 -0.46
CA GLU A 175 -10.75 -2.49 0.49
C GLU A 175 -11.05 -1.72 1.77
N ARG A 176 -10.05 -0.99 2.32
CA ARG A 176 -10.21 -0.21 3.56
C ARG A 176 -11.23 0.92 3.45
N ILE A 177 -11.44 1.47 2.26
CA ILE A 177 -12.44 2.52 2.03
C ILE A 177 -13.75 1.98 1.46
N GLY A 178 -13.87 0.64 1.33
CA GLY A 178 -15.09 -0.01 0.84
C GLY A 178 -15.27 0.01 -0.68
N GLU A 179 -14.26 0.43 -1.44
CA GLU A 179 -14.27 0.40 -2.92
C GLU A 179 -14.01 -1.02 -3.44
N TRP A 180 -14.93 -1.94 -3.11
CA TRP A 180 -14.77 -3.37 -3.33
C TRP A 180 -14.57 -3.75 -4.80
N ASN A 181 -15.26 -3.08 -5.74
CA ASN A 181 -15.09 -3.36 -7.15
C ASN A 181 -13.65 -3.10 -7.62
N MET A 182 -13.06 -1.99 -7.16
CA MET A 182 -11.68 -1.64 -7.48
C MET A 182 -10.69 -2.57 -6.77
N ALA A 183 -10.98 -2.94 -5.52
CA ALA A 183 -10.18 -3.89 -4.77
C ALA A 183 -10.12 -5.25 -5.48
N ILE A 184 -11.29 -5.83 -5.86
CA ILE A 184 -11.39 -7.12 -6.55
C ILE A 184 -10.67 -7.09 -7.90
N GLN A 185 -10.87 -6.05 -8.69
CA GLN A 185 -10.16 -5.89 -9.97
C GLN A 185 -8.64 -5.83 -9.78
N THR A 186 -8.18 -5.14 -8.73
CA THR A 186 -6.75 -4.99 -8.44
C THR A 186 -6.15 -6.28 -7.88
N TYR A 187 -6.87 -7.02 -7.02
CA TYR A 187 -6.48 -8.38 -6.62
C TYR A 187 -6.43 -9.34 -7.81
N SER A 188 -7.37 -9.24 -8.75
CA SER A 188 -7.34 -10.06 -9.97
C SER A 188 -6.09 -9.76 -10.83
N LYS A 189 -5.68 -8.47 -10.93
CA LYS A 189 -4.42 -8.12 -11.61
C LYS A 189 -3.21 -8.71 -10.89
N PHE A 190 -3.20 -8.65 -9.56
CA PHE A 190 -2.14 -9.26 -8.74
C PHE A 190 -2.03 -10.78 -8.97
N LEU A 191 -3.16 -11.51 -8.96
CA LEU A 191 -3.20 -12.96 -9.18
C LEU A 191 -2.82 -13.37 -10.61
N ASN A 192 -2.98 -12.47 -11.59
CA ASN A 192 -2.62 -12.71 -12.99
C ASN A 192 -1.14 -12.44 -13.31
N LEU A 193 -0.36 -11.97 -12.36
CA LEU A 193 1.08 -11.91 -12.52
C LEU A 193 1.64 -13.32 -12.66
N LYS A 194 2.37 -13.60 -13.76
CA LYS A 194 2.89 -14.94 -14.08
C LYS A 194 4.11 -15.35 -13.23
N GLU A 195 4.28 -14.79 -12.08
CA GLU A 195 5.34 -15.17 -11.16
C GLU A 195 4.86 -16.35 -10.33
N PHE A 196 5.47 -17.51 -10.51
CA PHE A 196 5.26 -18.68 -9.68
C PHE A 196 5.75 -18.34 -8.26
N ASP A 197 4.92 -18.61 -7.25
CA ASP A 197 5.21 -18.35 -5.83
C ASP A 197 5.39 -16.87 -5.46
N ILE A 198 4.36 -16.05 -5.75
CA ILE A 198 4.36 -14.66 -5.30
C ILE A 198 4.30 -14.64 -3.75
N VAL A 199 5.46 -14.50 -3.13
CA VAL A 199 5.58 -14.26 -1.70
C VAL A 199 5.91 -12.78 -1.49
N ILE A 200 5.00 -12.08 -0.82
CA ILE A 200 5.27 -10.70 -0.41
C ILE A 200 5.96 -10.74 0.96
N PRO A 201 7.19 -10.21 1.08
CA PRO A 201 7.87 -10.14 2.36
C PRO A 201 7.00 -9.46 3.44
N GLY A 202 6.83 -10.14 4.58
CA GLY A 202 5.98 -9.67 5.67
C GLY A 202 4.48 -9.92 5.51
N ILE A 203 4.02 -10.47 4.36
CA ILE A 203 2.61 -10.82 4.11
C ILE A 203 2.55 -12.19 3.41
N PRO A 204 2.87 -13.28 4.12
CA PRO A 204 2.98 -14.62 3.52
C PRO A 204 1.68 -15.11 2.89
N ASP A 205 0.51 -14.74 3.47
CA ASP A 205 -0.81 -15.17 2.99
C ASP A 205 -1.42 -14.27 1.91
N SER A 206 -0.62 -13.38 1.30
CA SER A 206 -1.12 -12.39 0.33
C SER A 206 -1.84 -13.03 -0.86
N TYR A 207 -1.28 -14.11 -1.41
CA TYR A 207 -1.86 -14.81 -2.56
C TYR A 207 -3.17 -15.50 -2.20
N SER A 208 -3.20 -16.26 -1.11
CA SER A 208 -4.41 -16.97 -0.64
C SER A 208 -5.52 -15.99 -0.23
N TYR A 209 -5.15 -14.87 0.36
CA TYR A 209 -6.08 -13.79 0.69
C TYR A 209 -6.71 -13.17 -0.55
N ALA A 210 -5.89 -12.74 -1.52
CA ALA A 210 -6.36 -12.15 -2.77
C ALA A 210 -7.25 -13.13 -3.54
N LYS A 211 -6.81 -14.40 -3.63
CA LYS A 211 -7.57 -15.47 -4.29
C LYS A 211 -8.94 -15.68 -3.63
N LYS A 212 -9.00 -15.71 -2.31
CA LYS A 212 -10.24 -15.82 -1.55
C LYS A 212 -11.23 -14.71 -1.90
N ILE A 213 -10.78 -13.46 -1.96
CA ILE A 213 -11.61 -12.29 -2.29
C ILE A 213 -12.17 -12.40 -3.72
N VAL A 214 -11.32 -12.76 -4.68
CA VAL A 214 -11.71 -12.91 -6.09
C VAL A 214 -12.65 -14.10 -6.28
N ASP A 215 -12.36 -15.23 -5.65
CA ASP A 215 -13.19 -16.44 -5.74
C ASP A 215 -14.59 -16.21 -5.14
N TYR A 216 -14.71 -15.52 -4.00
CA TYR A 216 -16.00 -15.13 -3.46
C TYR A 216 -16.78 -14.23 -4.42
N SER A 217 -16.11 -13.27 -5.05
CA SER A 217 -16.77 -12.38 -6.02
C SER A 217 -17.29 -13.13 -7.24
N SER A 218 -16.56 -14.11 -7.74
CA SER A 218 -16.86 -14.85 -8.99
C SER A 218 -17.73 -16.10 -8.80
N SER A 219 -17.89 -16.61 -7.56
CA SER A 219 -18.64 -17.85 -7.30
C SER A 219 -20.15 -17.70 -7.49
N SER A 220 -20.85 -18.83 -7.69
CA SER A 220 -22.30 -18.88 -7.90
C SER A 220 -23.14 -18.49 -6.68
N LYS A 221 -22.63 -18.54 -5.48
CA LYS A 221 -23.27 -18.24 -4.17
C LYS A 221 -24.32 -19.26 -3.69
N ASP A 222 -24.79 -20.19 -4.52
CA ASP A 222 -25.88 -21.15 -4.25
C ASP A 222 -25.51 -22.30 -3.29
N TRP A 223 -24.24 -22.30 -2.81
CA TRP A 223 -23.70 -23.27 -1.86
C TRP A 223 -23.69 -22.75 -0.42
N THR A 224 -24.23 -21.55 -0.16
CA THR A 224 -24.31 -20.94 1.17
C THR A 224 -25.69 -21.12 1.79
N SER A 225 -25.77 -21.12 3.13
CA SER A 225 -27.02 -21.16 3.89
C SER A 225 -27.18 -19.95 4.80
N GLU A 226 -28.44 -19.57 5.08
CA GLU A 226 -28.72 -18.40 5.94
C GLU A 226 -28.40 -18.66 7.41
N SER A 227 -28.62 -19.91 7.85
CA SER A 227 -28.34 -20.30 9.23
C SER A 227 -27.45 -21.56 9.31
N LEU A 228 -26.81 -21.73 10.47
CA LEU A 228 -26.05 -22.93 10.78
C LEU A 228 -26.95 -24.16 10.82
N GLU A 229 -28.13 -24.04 11.39
CA GLU A 229 -29.12 -25.12 11.54
C GLU A 229 -29.58 -25.61 10.17
N GLU A 230 -29.85 -24.70 9.25
CA GLU A 230 -30.22 -25.04 7.86
C GLU A 230 -29.07 -25.82 7.19
N LEU A 231 -27.83 -25.32 7.24
CA LEU A 231 -26.68 -25.99 6.63
C LEU A 231 -26.45 -27.39 7.23
N VAL A 232 -26.49 -27.52 8.55
CA VAL A 232 -26.38 -28.82 9.24
C VAL A 232 -27.48 -29.76 8.82
N GLY A 233 -28.70 -29.29 8.71
CA GLY A 233 -29.85 -30.06 8.22
C GLY A 233 -29.65 -30.60 6.80
N ILE A 234 -29.21 -29.74 5.89
CA ILE A 234 -28.94 -30.12 4.48
C ILE A 234 -27.80 -31.16 4.42
N LEU A 235 -26.67 -30.92 5.07
CA LEU A 235 -25.55 -31.86 5.05
C LEU A 235 -25.90 -33.19 5.67
N THR A 236 -26.63 -33.16 6.79
CA THR A 236 -27.13 -34.38 7.47
C THR A 236 -28.05 -35.17 6.56
N SER A 237 -29.00 -34.51 5.92
CA SER A 237 -29.93 -35.14 4.97
C SER A 237 -29.19 -35.75 3.79
N ALA A 238 -28.29 -35.00 3.17
CA ALA A 238 -27.49 -35.43 2.03
C ALA A 238 -26.70 -36.72 2.35
N ILE A 239 -26.07 -36.79 3.52
CA ILE A 239 -25.31 -37.97 3.97
C ILE A 239 -26.25 -39.16 4.20
N ARG A 240 -27.40 -38.97 4.89
CA ARG A 240 -28.33 -40.06 5.24
C ARG A 240 -28.93 -40.74 4.03
N VAL A 241 -29.26 -39.97 2.98
CA VAL A 241 -29.82 -40.51 1.75
C VAL A 241 -28.79 -40.77 0.65
N HIS A 242 -27.51 -40.73 0.99
CA HIS A 242 -26.36 -40.93 0.08
C HIS A 242 -26.40 -40.03 -1.16
N ASN A 243 -26.90 -38.79 -1.01
CA ASN A 243 -26.98 -37.82 -2.11
C ASN A 243 -25.69 -37.01 -2.22
N TYR A 244 -24.73 -37.57 -2.92
CA TYR A 244 -23.43 -36.93 -3.16
C TYR A 244 -23.57 -35.58 -3.88
N ASN A 245 -24.45 -35.48 -4.87
CA ASN A 245 -24.64 -34.26 -5.64
C ASN A 245 -25.11 -33.08 -4.75
N LEU A 246 -26.01 -33.37 -3.81
CA LEU A 246 -26.47 -32.36 -2.86
C LEU A 246 -25.33 -31.94 -1.90
N LEU A 247 -24.55 -32.91 -1.45
CA LEU A 247 -23.41 -32.63 -0.57
C LEU A 247 -22.36 -31.77 -1.29
N GLU A 248 -22.01 -32.12 -2.53
CA GLU A 248 -21.06 -31.40 -3.35
C GLU A 248 -21.56 -30.00 -3.76
N LYS A 249 -22.87 -29.83 -3.92
CA LYS A 249 -23.48 -28.53 -4.15
C LYS A 249 -23.19 -27.56 -3.01
N TYR A 250 -23.29 -28.01 -1.74
CA TYR A 250 -23.07 -27.19 -0.55
C TYR A 250 -21.63 -27.16 -0.08
N ARG A 251 -20.71 -27.80 -0.78
CA ARG A 251 -19.28 -27.66 -0.58
C ARG A 251 -18.83 -26.24 -0.97
N SER A 252 -18.06 -25.59 -0.10
CA SER A 252 -17.53 -24.25 -0.40
C SER A 252 -16.77 -24.22 -1.72
N LYS A 253 -17.04 -23.22 -2.52
CA LYS A 253 -16.30 -22.95 -3.77
C LYS A 253 -15.02 -22.12 -3.52
N VAL A 254 -14.79 -21.74 -2.27
CA VAL A 254 -13.67 -20.88 -1.86
C VAL A 254 -12.85 -21.56 -0.78
N ASN A 255 -11.63 -21.96 -1.15
CA ASN A 255 -10.64 -22.54 -0.21
C ASN A 255 -11.19 -23.72 0.62
N PHE A 256 -11.91 -24.66 -0.01
CA PHE A 256 -12.27 -25.91 0.65
C PHE A 256 -11.02 -26.74 0.95
N PHE A 257 -10.94 -27.33 2.14
CA PHE A 257 -9.79 -28.10 2.53
C PHE A 257 -10.19 -29.44 3.20
N ALA A 258 -9.23 -30.36 3.21
CA ALA A 258 -9.32 -31.60 3.99
C ALA A 258 -7.94 -31.88 4.62
N MET A 259 -7.87 -31.94 5.96
CA MET A 259 -6.64 -32.08 6.71
C MET A 259 -6.83 -32.75 8.08
N SER A 260 -5.77 -33.24 8.70
CA SER A 260 -5.85 -33.66 10.09
C SER A 260 -5.64 -32.46 11.03
N TRP A 261 -6.08 -32.58 12.28
CA TRP A 261 -5.88 -31.55 13.30
C TRP A 261 -4.41 -31.19 13.59
N LYS A 262 -3.47 -32.06 13.18
CA LYS A 262 -2.03 -31.89 13.39
C LYS A 262 -1.30 -31.27 12.21
N GLN A 263 -1.96 -31.12 11.07
CA GLN A 263 -1.36 -30.55 9.86
C GLN A 263 -1.48 -29.04 9.85
N GLU A 264 -0.56 -28.40 9.16
CA GLU A 264 -0.67 -26.99 8.83
C GLU A 264 -1.55 -26.79 7.59
N MET A 265 -2.14 -25.60 7.45
CA MET A 265 -3.03 -25.28 6.33
C MET A 265 -2.34 -25.40 4.96
N SER A 266 -1.02 -25.20 4.89
CA SER A 266 -0.19 -25.41 3.69
C SER A 266 -0.16 -26.87 3.20
N GLU A 267 -0.42 -27.83 4.11
CA GLU A 267 -0.45 -29.26 3.82
C GLU A 267 -1.87 -29.77 3.49
N ALA A 268 -2.87 -28.90 3.56
CA ALA A 268 -4.25 -29.27 3.33
C ALA A 268 -4.50 -29.70 1.88
N LYS A 269 -5.30 -30.75 1.70
CA LYS A 269 -5.73 -31.20 0.37
C LYS A 269 -6.95 -30.39 -0.08
N THR A 270 -6.87 -29.78 -1.24
CA THR A 270 -7.95 -28.99 -1.83
C THR A 270 -8.84 -29.82 -2.77
N ASP A 271 -8.29 -30.85 -3.42
CA ASP A 271 -8.99 -31.72 -4.40
C ASP A 271 -9.55 -33.00 -3.75
N TYR A 272 -10.10 -32.88 -2.55
CA TYR A 272 -10.59 -34.02 -1.81
C TYR A 272 -12.03 -34.37 -2.24
N THR A 273 -12.28 -35.67 -2.54
CA THR A 273 -13.60 -36.19 -2.82
C THR A 273 -14.01 -37.28 -1.82
N ILE A 274 -15.24 -37.27 -1.38
CA ILE A 274 -15.83 -38.28 -0.48
C ILE A 274 -16.81 -39.22 -1.19
N TYR A 275 -16.89 -39.15 -2.51
CA TYR A 275 -17.88 -39.90 -3.31
C TYR A 275 -17.91 -41.38 -2.96
N ASN A 276 -16.80 -42.07 -3.10
CA ASN A 276 -16.70 -43.51 -2.83
C ASN A 276 -16.94 -43.86 -1.35
N LEU A 277 -16.62 -42.94 -0.44
CA LEU A 277 -16.72 -43.18 1.00
C LEU A 277 -18.18 -43.09 1.50
N MET A 278 -19.02 -42.28 0.85
CA MET A 278 -20.44 -42.19 1.20
C MET A 278 -21.20 -43.52 1.05
N TYR A 279 -20.77 -44.35 0.13
CA TYR A 279 -21.43 -45.64 -0.17
C TYR A 279 -20.81 -46.82 0.56
N ALA A 280 -19.61 -46.67 1.10
CA ALA A 280 -18.82 -47.73 1.71
C ALA A 280 -19.06 -47.92 3.22
N GLY A 281 -19.69 -46.95 3.90
CA GLY A 281 -19.78 -46.94 5.36
C GLY A 281 -21.19 -46.73 5.92
N ASN A 282 -21.38 -47.08 7.17
CA ASN A 282 -22.53 -46.71 7.98
C ASN A 282 -22.19 -45.39 8.71
N ILE A 283 -22.38 -44.27 8.01
CA ILE A 283 -22.00 -42.97 8.50
C ILE A 283 -22.97 -42.51 9.59
N GLN A 284 -22.44 -42.22 10.76
CA GLN A 284 -23.16 -41.62 11.86
C GLN A 284 -22.84 -40.12 11.98
N ILE A 285 -23.85 -39.32 12.27
CA ILE A 285 -23.74 -37.87 12.36
C ILE A 285 -24.23 -37.45 13.75
N ALA A 286 -23.46 -36.60 14.41
CA ALA A 286 -23.85 -36.04 15.69
C ALA A 286 -25.17 -35.24 15.58
N LYS A 287 -25.99 -35.27 16.64
CA LYS A 287 -27.28 -34.55 16.68
C LYS A 287 -27.11 -33.03 16.78
N SER A 288 -25.97 -32.58 17.28
CA SER A 288 -25.59 -31.16 17.45
C SER A 288 -24.14 -30.94 17.02
N VAL A 289 -23.79 -29.70 16.73
CA VAL A 289 -22.39 -29.32 16.53
C VAL A 289 -21.60 -29.47 17.83
N ASP A 290 -20.29 -29.63 17.70
CA ASP A 290 -19.36 -29.81 18.82
C ASP A 290 -19.38 -28.61 19.77
N ALA A 291 -19.19 -28.86 21.07
CA ALA A 291 -19.23 -27.84 22.12
C ALA A 291 -18.15 -26.74 21.96
N SER A 292 -17.10 -26.99 21.20
CA SER A 292 -16.07 -26.00 20.86
C SER A 292 -16.46 -25.06 19.72
N SER A 293 -17.67 -25.20 19.15
CA SER A 293 -18.18 -24.29 18.12
C SER A 293 -18.41 -22.90 18.68
N THR A 294 -18.24 -21.89 17.83
CA THR A 294 -18.39 -20.46 18.13
C THR A 294 -19.52 -19.85 17.26
N PRO A 295 -19.89 -18.60 17.45
CA PRO A 295 -20.83 -17.92 16.55
C PRO A 295 -20.35 -17.77 15.10
N TYR A 296 -19.07 -18.01 14.83
CA TYR A 296 -18.44 -17.84 13.52
C TYR A 296 -17.94 -19.14 12.91
N GLU A 297 -17.74 -20.20 13.71
CA GLU A 297 -17.19 -21.49 13.31
C GLU A 297 -17.91 -22.62 14.03
N ALA A 298 -18.22 -23.68 13.31
CA ALA A 298 -18.86 -24.84 13.89
C ALA A 298 -18.26 -26.14 13.34
N TYR A 299 -18.29 -27.18 14.17
CA TYR A 299 -17.75 -28.49 13.86
C TYR A 299 -18.81 -29.56 14.01
N LEU A 300 -19.26 -30.13 12.87
CA LEU A 300 -20.23 -31.21 12.88
C LEU A 300 -19.49 -32.55 12.88
N ARG A 301 -19.53 -33.24 14.01
CA ARG A 301 -18.85 -34.55 14.18
C ARG A 301 -19.59 -35.61 13.41
N THR A 302 -18.85 -36.39 12.61
CA THR A 302 -19.33 -37.55 11.85
C THR A 302 -18.37 -38.73 12.06
N SER A 303 -18.83 -39.95 11.86
CA SER A 303 -18.00 -41.15 11.98
C SER A 303 -18.44 -42.25 11.02
N GLY A 304 -17.61 -43.26 10.83
CA GLY A 304 -17.91 -44.41 9.99
C GLY A 304 -17.51 -44.26 8.52
N TRP A 305 -16.70 -43.27 8.18
CA TRP A 305 -16.21 -43.01 6.83
C TRP A 305 -15.17 -44.03 6.35
N THR A 306 -14.20 -44.36 7.20
CA THR A 306 -13.13 -45.31 6.89
C THR A 306 -12.73 -46.11 8.12
N HIS A 307 -12.01 -47.23 7.90
CA HIS A 307 -11.43 -48.00 8.99
C HIS A 307 -10.24 -47.32 9.65
N TYR A 308 -9.51 -46.47 8.91
CA TYR A 308 -8.27 -45.81 9.39
C TYR A 308 -8.55 -44.53 10.16
N SER A 309 -9.48 -43.72 9.70
CA SER A 309 -9.89 -42.47 10.38
C SER A 309 -11.38 -42.56 10.68
N LYS A 310 -11.70 -42.93 11.92
CA LYS A 310 -13.08 -43.22 12.32
C LYS A 310 -13.93 -41.96 12.47
N THR A 311 -13.34 -40.86 12.91
CA THR A 311 -14.03 -39.59 13.20
C THR A 311 -13.57 -38.51 12.27
N TRP A 312 -14.53 -37.75 11.74
CA TRP A 312 -14.31 -36.58 10.93
C TRP A 312 -15.20 -35.46 11.44
N TYR A 313 -14.70 -34.22 11.29
CA TYR A 313 -15.48 -33.03 11.58
C TYR A 313 -15.68 -32.24 10.30
N PHE A 314 -16.93 -31.98 9.92
CA PHE A 314 -17.24 -31.01 8.89
C PHE A 314 -17.07 -29.63 9.49
N TYR A 315 -16.15 -28.87 8.93
CA TYR A 315 -15.87 -27.52 9.34
C TYR A 315 -16.81 -26.55 8.63
N LEU A 316 -17.64 -25.88 9.42
CA LEU A 316 -18.61 -24.91 8.96
C LEU A 316 -18.16 -23.54 9.44
N ARG A 317 -18.20 -22.55 8.58
CA ARG A 317 -17.82 -21.18 8.99
C ARG A 317 -18.78 -20.15 8.44
N LYS A 318 -18.85 -19.02 9.12
CA LYS A 318 -19.54 -17.84 8.67
C LYS A 318 -18.68 -17.06 7.65
N ILE A 319 -19.28 -16.72 6.51
CA ILE A 319 -18.58 -15.99 5.46
C ILE A 319 -18.36 -14.54 5.89
N ASN A 320 -17.11 -14.10 5.92
CA ASN A 320 -16.75 -12.71 6.09
C ASN A 320 -16.33 -12.12 4.72
N PHE A 321 -17.32 -11.61 3.99
CA PHE A 321 -17.13 -10.98 2.68
C PHE A 321 -18.05 -9.78 2.53
N PRO A 322 -17.71 -8.61 3.14
CA PRO A 322 -18.54 -7.41 3.12
C PRO A 322 -18.81 -6.84 1.73
N ALA A 323 -18.01 -7.23 0.72
CA ALA A 323 -18.20 -6.84 -0.67
C ALA A 323 -19.53 -7.30 -1.27
N ASP A 324 -20.10 -8.40 -0.74
CA ASP A 324 -21.35 -8.96 -1.22
C ASP A 324 -22.29 -9.23 -0.04
N PRO A 325 -23.26 -8.34 0.23
CA PRO A 325 -24.23 -8.51 1.31
C PRO A 325 -25.10 -9.77 1.17
N SER A 326 -25.21 -10.34 -0.05
CA SER A 326 -26.04 -11.54 -0.26
C SER A 326 -25.44 -12.80 0.36
N ILE A 327 -24.14 -12.83 0.60
CA ILE A 327 -23.44 -13.95 1.24
C ILE A 327 -22.72 -13.58 2.53
N HIS A 328 -22.51 -12.29 2.78
CA HIS A 328 -21.87 -11.84 4.02
C HIS A 328 -22.69 -12.27 5.24
N GLY A 329 -22.04 -12.97 6.16
CA GLY A 329 -22.69 -13.50 7.35
C GLY A 329 -23.43 -14.82 7.16
N ARG A 330 -23.56 -15.36 5.93
CA ARG A 330 -24.10 -16.71 5.67
C ARG A 330 -23.10 -17.80 6.05
N TRP A 331 -23.58 -19.02 6.16
CA TRP A 331 -22.78 -20.18 6.53
C TRP A 331 -22.36 -21.01 5.30
N GLU A 332 -21.16 -21.57 5.36
CA GLU A 332 -20.61 -22.46 4.35
C GLU A 332 -19.96 -23.71 4.97
N TRP A 333 -19.98 -24.83 4.23
CA TRP A 333 -19.18 -25.99 4.56
C TRP A 333 -17.79 -25.82 3.93
N ALA A 334 -16.83 -25.41 4.75
CA ALA A 334 -15.53 -24.93 4.30
C ALA A 334 -14.43 -25.98 4.33
N GLY A 335 -14.66 -27.14 4.96
CA GLY A 335 -13.61 -28.18 5.02
C GLY A 335 -13.95 -29.40 5.86
N ILE A 336 -12.98 -30.28 5.94
CA ILE A 336 -13.03 -31.51 6.73
C ILE A 336 -11.77 -31.60 7.58
N TYR A 337 -11.94 -31.84 8.87
CA TYR A 337 -10.84 -32.27 9.75
C TYR A 337 -10.96 -33.77 10.04
N TYR A 338 -9.85 -34.50 9.91
CA TYR A 338 -9.80 -35.91 10.23
C TYR A 338 -9.25 -36.14 11.65
N GLY A 339 -9.78 -37.18 12.29
CA GLY A 339 -9.39 -37.63 13.61
C GLY A 339 -10.15 -36.93 14.73
N GLU A 340 -9.91 -37.34 15.96
CA GLU A 340 -10.49 -36.68 17.13
C GLU A 340 -9.81 -35.33 17.35
N LYS A 341 -10.60 -34.34 17.75
CA LYS A 341 -10.11 -33.03 18.15
C LYS A 341 -9.29 -33.17 19.43
N LEU A 342 -8.07 -32.64 19.42
CA LEU A 342 -7.13 -32.69 20.53
C LEU A 342 -7.49 -31.74 21.64
#